data_2f9cd438dce1fa95172f11ecd32e4200
#
_entry.id   2f9cd438dce1fa95172f11ecd32e4200
#
_cell.length_a   1.000
_cell.length_b   1.000
_cell.length_c   1.000
_cell.angle_alpha   90.00
_cell.angle_beta   90.00
_cell.angle_gamma   90.00
#
_symmetry.space_group_name_H-M   'P 1'
#
loop_
_entity.id
_entity.type
_entity.pdbx_description
1 polymer ?
#
loop_
_entity_poly.entity_id
_entity_poly.type
_entity_poly.pdbx_seq_one_letter_code
_entity_poly.pdbx_strand_id
1 'polypeptide(L)'
;MDFLVIGTFSALIIFLLAATFVASSLRKRAEARKKKASNLQPVKCPLCQSELFVGEQLISKVYRPMKVPDQLMTIQGCPHCYPKCQPGIARVCPVCHKAVAPDQALTARLFNKAVGKKHVHIIGCSNCHKPRAD
;
A
#
# COMPACT_ATOMS: atom_id res chain seq x y z
N MET A 1 -1.46 59.09 -22.83
CA MET A 1 -0.65 58.30 -21.84
C MET A 1 -1.48 57.34 -21.02
N ASP A 2 -2.80 57.45 -21.02
CA ASP A 2 -3.68 56.68 -20.09
C ASP A 2 -3.94 55.21 -20.49
N PHE A 3 -3.92 54.91 -21.79
CA PHE A 3 -4.17 53.52 -22.29
C PHE A 3 -3.06 52.50 -21.90
N LEU A 4 -1.82 52.97 -21.84
CA LEU A 4 -0.69 52.13 -21.44
C LEU A 4 -0.74 51.77 -19.95
N VAL A 5 -1.15 52.73 -19.12
CA VAL A 5 -1.30 52.56 -17.64
C VAL A 5 -2.44 51.58 -17.34
N ILE A 6 -3.58 51.76 -18.01
CA ILE A 6 -4.74 50.86 -17.84
C ILE A 6 -4.40 49.42 -18.27
N GLY A 7 -3.67 49.26 -19.38
CA GLY A 7 -3.22 47.94 -19.86
C GLY A 7 -2.29 47.22 -18.90
N THR A 8 -1.35 47.93 -18.26
CA THR A 8 -0.43 47.33 -17.28
C THR A 8 -1.14 46.94 -16.01
N PHE A 9 -2.08 47.74 -15.52
CA PHE A 9 -2.88 47.38 -14.35
C PHE A 9 -3.78 46.19 -14.57
N SER A 10 -4.42 46.07 -15.73
CA SER A 10 -5.25 44.92 -16.07
C SER A 10 -4.43 43.62 -16.18
N ALA A 11 -3.25 43.67 -16.78
CA ALA A 11 -2.34 42.50 -16.87
C ALA A 11 -1.87 42.05 -15.48
N LEU A 12 -1.58 42.99 -14.58
CA LEU A 12 -1.14 42.68 -13.21
C LEU A 12 -2.25 42.03 -12.38
N ILE A 13 -3.48 42.49 -12.56
CA ILE A 13 -4.66 41.90 -11.88
C ILE A 13 -4.89 40.48 -12.38
N ILE A 14 -4.85 40.25 -13.69
CA ILE A 14 -5.00 38.90 -14.28
C ILE A 14 -3.92 37.95 -13.79
N PHE A 15 -2.67 38.44 -13.72
CA PHE A 15 -1.55 37.64 -13.22
C PHE A 15 -1.74 37.24 -11.74
N LEU A 16 -2.18 38.19 -10.89
CA LEU A 16 -2.46 37.93 -9.48
C LEU A 16 -3.60 36.92 -9.31
N LEU A 17 -4.68 37.05 -10.08
CA LEU A 17 -5.80 36.11 -10.06
C LEU A 17 -5.37 34.71 -10.51
N ALA A 18 -4.57 34.61 -11.57
CA ALA A 18 -4.03 33.35 -12.02
C ALA A 18 -3.10 32.70 -10.96
N ALA A 19 -2.23 33.48 -10.35
CA ALA A 19 -1.34 32.99 -9.29
C ALA A 19 -2.12 32.48 -8.07
N THR A 20 -3.16 33.18 -7.62
CA THR A 20 -4.02 32.73 -6.51
C THR A 20 -4.80 31.47 -6.88
N PHE A 21 -5.29 31.38 -8.10
CA PHE A 21 -5.99 30.19 -8.58
C PHE A 21 -5.08 28.96 -8.61
N VAL A 22 -3.85 29.11 -9.13
CA VAL A 22 -2.86 28.04 -9.15
C VAL A 22 -2.48 27.63 -7.73
N ALA A 23 -2.19 28.57 -6.84
CA ALA A 23 -1.87 28.30 -5.45
C ALA A 23 -3.01 27.57 -4.72
N SER A 24 -4.26 27.98 -4.93
CA SER A 24 -5.42 27.32 -4.33
C SER A 24 -5.62 25.89 -4.85
N SER A 25 -5.40 25.66 -6.13
CA SER A 25 -5.50 24.32 -6.73
C SER A 25 -4.41 23.37 -6.23
N LEU A 26 -3.19 23.87 -6.05
CA LEU A 26 -2.09 23.11 -5.44
C LEU A 26 -2.36 22.76 -3.97
N ARG A 27 -2.89 23.70 -3.19
CA ARG A 27 -3.32 23.46 -1.79
C ARG A 27 -4.40 22.39 -1.71
N LYS A 28 -5.45 22.47 -2.53
CA LYS A 28 -6.52 21.45 -2.61
C LYS A 28 -5.98 20.06 -2.95
N ARG A 29 -5.03 19.97 -3.89
CA ARG A 29 -4.37 18.70 -4.23
C ARG A 29 -3.54 18.14 -3.07
N ALA A 30 -2.81 18.99 -2.34
CA ALA A 30 -2.03 18.60 -1.18
C ALA A 30 -2.92 18.11 -0.02
N GLU A 31 -4.04 18.82 0.24
CA GLU A 31 -5.03 18.41 1.26
C GLU A 31 -5.73 17.10 0.90
N ALA A 32 -6.09 16.91 -0.37
CA ALA A 32 -6.67 15.65 -0.86
C ALA A 32 -5.69 14.48 -0.71
N ARG A 33 -4.38 14.70 -0.95
CA ARG A 33 -3.34 13.70 -0.70
C ARG A 33 -3.20 13.39 0.80
N LYS A 34 -3.21 14.41 1.67
CA LYS A 34 -3.17 14.24 3.13
C LYS A 34 -4.41 13.48 3.64
N LYS A 35 -5.62 13.84 3.20
CA LYS A 35 -6.86 13.12 3.55
C LYS A 35 -6.84 11.67 3.08
N LYS A 36 -6.28 11.41 1.88
CA LYS A 36 -6.15 10.04 1.37
C LYS A 36 -5.14 9.22 2.18
N ALA A 37 -4.06 9.83 2.66
CA ALA A 37 -3.08 9.20 3.54
C ALA A 37 -3.62 8.96 4.95
N SER A 38 -4.39 9.89 5.53
CA SER A 38 -4.99 9.73 6.87
C SER A 38 -6.16 8.74 6.93
N ASN A 39 -6.84 8.48 5.81
CA ASN A 39 -7.90 7.47 5.71
C ASN A 39 -7.38 6.05 5.42
N LEU A 40 -6.07 5.86 5.21
CA LEU A 40 -5.49 4.52 5.16
C LEU A 40 -5.33 4.04 6.61
N GLN A 41 -6.21 3.12 7.02
CA GLN A 41 -5.99 2.37 8.24
C GLN A 41 -4.60 1.70 8.16
N PRO A 42 -3.81 1.73 9.24
CA PRO A 42 -2.50 1.09 9.24
C PRO A 42 -2.67 -0.39 8.89
N VAL A 43 -1.99 -0.81 7.84
CA VAL A 43 -2.00 -2.20 7.42
C VAL A 43 -1.09 -2.97 8.37
N LYS A 44 -1.60 -4.01 8.98
CA LYS A 44 -0.81 -4.89 9.86
C LYS A 44 -0.22 -6.06 9.10
N CYS A 45 1.00 -6.41 9.43
CA CYS A 45 1.63 -7.61 8.89
C CYS A 45 0.90 -8.86 9.38
N PRO A 46 0.48 -9.78 8.50
CA PRO A 46 -0.25 -10.98 8.93
C PRO A 46 0.60 -11.98 9.72
N LEU A 47 1.93 -11.87 9.66
CA LEU A 47 2.86 -12.75 10.38
C LEU A 47 3.24 -12.25 11.76
N CYS A 48 3.56 -10.97 11.89
CA CYS A 48 4.08 -10.42 13.14
C CYS A 48 3.18 -9.37 13.79
N GLN A 49 2.07 -9.02 13.14
CA GLN A 49 1.09 -8.02 13.60
C GLN A 49 1.64 -6.60 13.74
N SER A 50 2.91 -6.35 13.34
CA SER A 50 3.47 -5.01 13.32
C SER A 50 2.73 -4.12 12.32
N GLU A 51 2.49 -2.88 12.69
CA GLU A 51 1.92 -1.87 11.81
C GLU A 51 2.95 -1.45 10.75
N LEU A 52 2.49 -1.37 9.51
CA LEU A 52 3.32 -0.93 8.39
C LEU A 52 3.16 0.57 8.22
N PHE A 53 4.28 1.28 8.18
CA PHE A 53 4.31 2.70 7.90
C PHE A 53 4.08 2.99 6.41
N VAL A 54 3.76 4.24 6.12
CA VAL A 54 3.58 4.70 4.73
C VAL A 54 4.88 4.49 3.94
N GLY A 55 4.82 3.66 2.90
CA GLY A 55 5.98 3.27 2.08
C GLY A 55 6.53 1.88 2.38
N GLU A 56 6.19 1.27 3.51
CA GLU A 56 6.54 -0.11 3.79
C GLU A 56 5.56 -1.07 3.12
N GLN A 57 6.08 -2.16 2.59
CA GLN A 57 5.29 -3.16 1.89
C GLN A 57 5.59 -4.57 2.40
N LEU A 58 4.56 -5.42 2.31
CA LEU A 58 4.74 -6.84 2.54
C LEU A 58 5.55 -7.47 1.38
N ILE A 59 6.55 -8.25 1.75
CA ILE A 59 7.34 -9.02 0.80
C ILE A 59 6.55 -10.28 0.47
N SER A 60 6.12 -10.36 -0.78
CA SER A 60 5.29 -11.46 -1.28
C SER A 60 5.74 -11.88 -2.66
N LYS A 61 5.52 -13.15 -3.00
CA LYS A 61 5.84 -13.73 -4.29
C LYS A 61 4.58 -14.25 -4.96
N VAL A 62 4.37 -13.83 -6.19
CA VAL A 62 3.27 -14.25 -7.06
C VAL A 62 3.88 -15.09 -8.18
N TYR A 63 3.26 -16.21 -8.54
CA TYR A 63 3.84 -17.20 -9.46
C TYR A 63 3.31 -17.10 -10.89
N ARG A 64 2.20 -16.37 -11.09
CA ARG A 64 1.57 -16.19 -12.40
C ARG A 64 1.40 -14.69 -12.70
N PRO A 65 1.20 -14.31 -13.97
CA PRO A 65 0.94 -12.91 -14.33
C PRO A 65 -0.23 -12.32 -13.55
N MET A 66 -0.16 -11.04 -13.23
CA MET A 66 -1.18 -10.33 -12.45
C MET A 66 -2.55 -10.22 -13.15
N LYS A 67 -2.65 -10.65 -14.40
CA LYS A 67 -3.93 -10.73 -15.15
C LYS A 67 -4.80 -11.92 -14.76
N VAL A 68 -4.21 -12.94 -14.11
CA VAL A 68 -4.95 -14.13 -13.69
C VAL A 68 -5.88 -13.75 -12.53
N PRO A 69 -7.20 -14.03 -12.62
CA PRO A 69 -8.17 -13.58 -11.64
C PRO A 69 -8.02 -14.25 -10.27
N ASP A 70 -7.49 -15.46 -10.22
CA ASP A 70 -7.28 -16.24 -9.00
C ASP A 70 -5.96 -17.00 -9.09
N GLN A 71 -5.08 -16.79 -8.12
CA GLN A 71 -3.77 -17.45 -8.11
C GLN A 71 -3.20 -17.58 -6.70
N LEU A 72 -2.34 -18.58 -6.53
CA LEU A 72 -1.57 -18.74 -5.31
C LEU A 72 -0.44 -17.72 -5.24
N MET A 73 -0.17 -17.27 -4.03
CA MET A 73 0.95 -16.41 -3.68
C MET A 73 1.53 -16.82 -2.33
N THR A 74 2.77 -16.44 -2.09
CA THR A 74 3.40 -16.59 -0.76
C THR A 74 3.69 -15.23 -0.16
N ILE A 75 3.52 -15.11 1.15
CA ILE A 75 3.84 -13.91 1.93
C ILE A 75 5.00 -14.26 2.85
N GLN A 76 6.14 -13.63 2.63
CA GLN A 76 7.36 -13.86 3.40
C GLN A 76 7.39 -13.04 4.68
N GLY A 77 6.81 -11.86 4.67
CA GLY A 77 6.73 -10.99 5.84
C GLY A 77 6.82 -9.50 5.49
N CYS A 78 7.08 -8.69 6.49
CA CYS A 78 7.33 -7.26 6.38
C CYS A 78 8.80 -6.95 6.74
N PRO A 79 9.27 -5.71 6.52
CA PRO A 79 10.66 -5.34 6.87
C PRO A 79 11.04 -5.57 8.34
N HIS A 80 10.06 -5.63 9.24
CA HIS A 80 10.31 -5.89 10.67
C HIS A 80 10.54 -7.38 10.99
N CYS A 81 9.98 -8.30 10.19
CA CYS A 81 10.06 -9.74 10.47
C CYS A 81 10.72 -10.57 9.37
N TYR A 82 11.16 -9.95 8.29
CA TYR A 82 11.84 -10.61 7.17
C TYR A 82 12.80 -9.64 6.46
N PRO A 83 14.03 -10.03 6.05
CA PRO A 83 14.61 -11.37 6.15
C PRO A 83 15.08 -11.73 7.57
N LYS A 84 15.33 -10.76 8.44
CA LYS A 84 15.71 -10.93 9.83
C LYS A 84 14.61 -10.39 10.73
N CYS A 85 14.21 -11.19 11.71
CA CYS A 85 13.23 -10.77 12.70
C CYS A 85 13.87 -9.79 13.69
N GLN A 86 13.23 -8.64 13.92
CA GLN A 86 13.68 -7.69 14.92
C GLN A 86 13.50 -8.27 16.33
N PRO A 87 14.34 -7.90 17.31
CA PRO A 87 14.20 -8.35 18.69
C PRO A 87 12.80 -8.06 19.24
N GLY A 88 12.20 -9.07 19.89
CA GLY A 88 10.86 -8.96 20.46
C GLY A 88 9.69 -9.19 19.47
N ILE A 89 9.97 -9.39 18.20
CA ILE A 89 8.94 -9.69 17.20
C ILE A 89 8.88 -11.21 16.96
N ALA A 90 7.71 -11.80 17.19
CA ALA A 90 7.44 -13.19 16.90
C ALA A 90 6.63 -13.33 15.60
N ARG A 91 6.97 -14.31 14.77
CA ARG A 91 6.23 -14.67 13.57
C ARG A 91 5.23 -15.79 13.90
N VAL A 92 3.96 -15.52 13.74
CA VAL A 92 2.89 -16.46 14.09
C VAL A 92 1.93 -16.60 12.91
N CYS A 93 1.53 -17.81 12.61
CA CYS A 93 0.53 -18.07 11.56
C CYS A 93 -0.85 -17.60 12.05
N PRO A 94 -1.58 -16.77 11.30
CA PRO A 94 -2.91 -16.30 11.70
C PRO A 94 -3.99 -17.40 11.66
N VAL A 95 -3.70 -18.54 11.03
CA VAL A 95 -4.66 -19.65 10.88
C VAL A 95 -4.50 -20.72 11.97
N CYS A 96 -3.27 -21.17 12.23
CA CYS A 96 -3.02 -22.23 13.20
C CYS A 96 -2.35 -21.77 14.48
N HIS A 97 -2.01 -20.48 14.59
CA HIS A 97 -1.37 -19.84 15.73
C HIS A 97 -0.01 -20.43 16.16
N LYS A 98 0.61 -21.23 15.28
CA LYS A 98 1.96 -21.76 15.52
C LYS A 98 3.02 -20.79 15.03
N ALA A 99 4.19 -20.86 15.66
CA ALA A 99 5.36 -20.09 15.22
C ALA A 99 5.76 -20.48 13.80
N VAL A 100 6.16 -19.48 13.02
CA VAL A 100 6.60 -19.63 11.63
C VAL A 100 8.07 -19.24 11.56
N ALA A 101 8.93 -20.17 11.13
CA ALA A 101 10.36 -19.92 11.01
C ALA A 101 10.68 -18.82 9.98
N PRO A 102 11.84 -18.14 10.08
CA PRO A 102 12.20 -17.04 9.17
C PRO A 102 12.27 -17.43 7.70
N ASP A 103 12.63 -18.67 7.41
CA ASP A 103 12.71 -19.28 6.07
C ASP A 103 11.34 -19.70 5.51
N GLN A 104 10.32 -19.78 6.36
CA GLN A 104 8.97 -20.18 5.98
C GLN A 104 8.09 -18.99 5.64
N ALA A 105 7.15 -19.21 4.72
CA ALA A 105 6.19 -18.21 4.28
C ALA A 105 4.74 -18.66 4.52
N LEU A 106 3.82 -17.70 4.54
CA LEU A 106 2.40 -18.01 4.46
C LEU A 106 1.99 -18.27 3.03
N THR A 107 1.15 -19.26 2.82
CA THR A 107 0.44 -19.47 1.57
C THR A 107 -0.85 -18.68 1.58
N ALA A 108 -1.10 -17.95 0.52
CA ALA A 108 -2.29 -17.12 0.34
C ALA A 108 -2.84 -17.25 -1.08
N ARG A 109 -4.07 -16.84 -1.25
CA ARG A 109 -4.76 -16.76 -2.54
C ARG A 109 -4.99 -15.31 -2.89
N LEU A 110 -4.54 -14.90 -4.06
CA LEU A 110 -4.75 -13.57 -4.59
C LEU A 110 -5.91 -13.58 -5.56
N PHE A 111 -6.98 -12.87 -5.21
CA PHE A 111 -8.11 -12.61 -6.09
C PHE A 111 -7.93 -11.25 -6.77
N ASN A 112 -7.69 -11.29 -8.06
CA ASN A 112 -7.45 -10.12 -8.87
C ASN A 112 -8.69 -9.80 -9.71
N LYS A 113 -9.58 -8.98 -9.18
CA LYS A 113 -10.75 -8.52 -9.94
C LYS A 113 -10.32 -7.52 -11.01
N ALA A 114 -10.91 -7.61 -12.19
CA ALA A 114 -10.61 -6.72 -13.32
C ALA A 114 -10.87 -5.25 -13.00
N VAL A 115 -11.88 -4.97 -12.18
CA VAL A 115 -12.21 -3.63 -11.68
C VAL A 115 -12.35 -3.72 -10.16
N GLY A 116 -11.52 -2.98 -9.43
CA GLY A 116 -11.64 -2.87 -7.98
C GLY A 116 -10.40 -3.25 -7.18
N LYS A 117 -10.60 -3.44 -5.88
CA LYS A 117 -9.54 -3.77 -4.94
C LYS A 117 -9.13 -5.25 -5.07
N LYS A 118 -7.83 -5.50 -5.11
CA LYS A 118 -7.27 -6.84 -4.97
C LYS A 118 -7.59 -7.38 -3.57
N HIS A 119 -7.96 -8.64 -3.51
CA HIS A 119 -8.23 -9.31 -2.25
C HIS A 119 -7.26 -10.45 -2.04
N VAL A 120 -6.69 -10.54 -0.84
CA VAL A 120 -5.76 -11.61 -0.46
C VAL A 120 -6.39 -12.40 0.68
N HIS A 121 -6.52 -13.70 0.48
CA HIS A 121 -7.01 -14.64 1.50
C HIS A 121 -5.87 -15.54 1.94
N ILE A 122 -5.54 -15.52 3.23
CA ILE A 122 -4.47 -16.36 3.80
C ILE A 122 -5.03 -17.76 4.03
N ILE A 123 -4.36 -18.76 3.47
CA ILE A 123 -4.73 -20.16 3.59
C ILE A 123 -4.07 -20.79 4.82
N GLY A 124 -2.79 -20.47 5.05
CA GLY A 124 -2.05 -21.00 6.18
C GLY A 124 -0.53 -20.95 5.99
N CYS A 125 0.20 -21.61 6.87
CA CYS A 125 1.65 -21.79 6.77
C CYS A 125 1.97 -23.24 6.38
N SER A 126 3.25 -23.54 6.16
CA SER A 126 3.74 -24.90 5.86
C SER A 126 3.34 -25.97 6.89
N ASN A 127 3.02 -25.58 8.13
CA ASN A 127 2.60 -26.52 9.16
C ASN A 127 1.11 -26.91 9.06
N CYS A 128 0.24 -25.97 8.67
CA CYS A 128 -1.21 -26.20 8.63
C CYS A 128 -1.77 -26.34 7.22
N HIS A 129 -1.05 -25.87 6.21
CA HIS A 129 -1.40 -26.04 4.81
C HIS A 129 -0.31 -26.84 4.10
N LYS A 130 -0.55 -28.14 3.97
CA LYS A 130 0.26 -29.01 3.13
C LYS A 130 -0.32 -28.95 1.71
N PRO A 131 0.46 -28.59 0.68
CA PRO A 131 0.00 -28.75 -0.70
C PRO A 131 -0.40 -30.23 -0.90
N ARG A 132 -1.56 -30.46 -1.52
CA ARG A 132 -1.88 -31.80 -1.99
C ARG A 132 -0.81 -32.18 -3.01
N ALA A 133 -0.19 -33.32 -2.80
CA ALA A 133 0.59 -33.99 -3.85
C ALA A 133 -0.45 -34.50 -4.87
N ASP A 134 -0.55 -33.81 -6.00
CA ASP A 134 -1.27 -34.30 -7.19
C ASP A 134 -0.38 -35.24 -7.93
#